data_606f153c7ab2f8dfcde3345b551d8cac
#
_entry.id   606f153c7ab2f8dfcde3345b551d8cac
#
_cell.length_a   1.000
_cell.length_b   1.000
_cell.length_c   1.000
_cell.angle_alpha   90.00
_cell.angle_beta   90.00
_cell.angle_gamma   90.00
#
_symmetry.space_group_name_H-M   'P 1'
#
loop_
_entity.id
_entity.type
_entity.pdbx_description
1 polymer ?
#
loop_
_entity_poly.entity_id
_entity_poly.type
_entity_poly.pdbx_seq_one_letter_code
_entity_poly.pdbx_strand_id
1 'polypeptide(L)'
;MTKVILFDIGGVLINWKDEWLFTEISKKLQMPFEKIESKFNANLCSLFESKINEKEFWNLVLGSDNKIDHKIISKTFLKMSSINYDFLNFAKSLKTDENHIGILSNLTPDTSTCIPHSLLDDFDYLFYSNTLKMSKPHAEIYRHVCRKIPSKDILFIDDKQENLDAAKLFDMDTILFTLSDYSAKIIHKKILNFLK
;
A
#
# COMPACT_ATOMS: atom_id res chain seq x y z
N MET A 1 9.06 10.52 -24.22
CA MET A 1 7.71 10.46 -23.58
C MET A 1 7.91 10.39 -22.09
N THR A 2 7.14 11.10 -21.31
CA THR A 2 7.23 11.09 -19.84
C THR A 2 6.82 9.72 -19.29
N LYS A 3 7.66 9.12 -18.47
CA LYS A 3 7.36 7.83 -17.79
C LYS A 3 7.01 8.08 -16.33
N VAL A 4 6.12 7.26 -15.78
CA VAL A 4 5.69 7.38 -14.38
C VAL A 4 5.87 6.06 -13.66
N ILE A 5 6.50 6.10 -12.48
CA ILE A 5 6.68 4.93 -11.63
C ILE A 5 5.89 5.13 -10.36
N LEU A 6 4.94 4.24 -10.11
CA LEU A 6 4.12 4.21 -8.90
C LEU A 6 4.62 3.15 -7.95
N PHE A 7 4.71 3.49 -6.67
CA PHE A 7 5.14 2.60 -5.60
C PHE A 7 4.01 2.41 -4.59
N ASP A 8 3.81 1.18 -4.11
CA ASP A 8 3.11 0.99 -2.85
C ASP A 8 3.99 1.44 -1.67
N ILE A 9 3.38 1.67 -0.53
CA ILE A 9 4.08 2.03 0.71
C ILE A 9 4.36 0.77 1.53
N GLY A 10 3.32 0.08 1.98
CA GLY A 10 3.45 -1.10 2.83
C GLY A 10 4.05 -2.28 2.07
N GLY A 11 5.10 -2.92 2.59
CA GLY A 11 5.79 -4.01 1.90
C GLY A 11 6.76 -3.57 0.80
N VAL A 12 6.78 -2.29 0.41
CA VAL A 12 7.66 -1.72 -0.64
C VAL A 12 8.58 -0.63 -0.08
N LEU A 13 8.07 0.57 0.16
CA LEU A 13 8.85 1.69 0.71
C LEU A 13 8.98 1.61 2.24
N ILE A 14 8.05 0.95 2.88
CA ILE A 14 8.04 0.65 4.30
C ILE A 14 7.98 -0.86 4.47
N ASN A 15 8.94 -1.42 5.21
CA ASN A 15 8.93 -2.82 5.59
C ASN A 15 7.70 -3.07 6.47
N TRP A 16 6.75 -3.80 5.93
CA TRP A 16 5.51 -4.18 6.58
C TRP A 16 5.09 -5.58 6.13
N LYS A 17 4.50 -6.34 7.05
CA LYS A 17 3.89 -7.64 6.76
C LYS A 17 2.56 -7.75 7.49
N ASP A 18 1.52 -8.16 6.79
CA ASP A 18 0.17 -8.33 7.37
C ASP A 18 0.17 -9.36 8.51
N GLU A 19 1.07 -10.37 8.46
CA GLU A 19 1.22 -11.38 9.51
C GLU A 19 1.60 -10.78 10.86
N TRP A 20 2.29 -9.64 10.89
CA TRP A 20 2.59 -8.94 12.15
C TRP A 20 1.32 -8.42 12.82
N LEU A 21 0.43 -7.83 12.03
CA LEU A 21 -0.88 -7.38 12.51
C LEU A 21 -1.73 -8.56 12.97
N PHE A 22 -1.81 -9.63 12.17
CA PHE A 22 -2.58 -10.83 12.51
C PHE A 22 -2.09 -11.47 13.80
N THR A 23 -0.78 -11.52 14.01
CA THR A 23 -0.16 -12.00 15.25
C THR A 23 -0.55 -11.14 16.44
N GLU A 24 -0.48 -9.81 16.34
CA GLU A 24 -0.86 -8.91 17.44
C GLU A 24 -2.37 -8.99 17.74
N ILE A 25 -3.23 -9.11 16.72
CA ILE A 25 -4.67 -9.32 16.90
C ILE A 25 -4.93 -10.64 17.64
N SER A 26 -4.35 -11.75 17.16
CA SER A 26 -4.53 -13.10 17.77
C SER A 26 -4.11 -13.10 19.23
N LYS A 27 -2.98 -12.44 19.55
CA LYS A 27 -2.48 -12.29 20.92
C LYS A 27 -3.44 -11.51 21.80
N LYS A 28 -3.99 -10.40 21.30
CA LYS A 28 -4.93 -9.54 22.04
C LYS A 28 -6.28 -10.23 22.29
N LEU A 29 -6.77 -10.97 21.31
CA LEU A 29 -8.05 -11.66 21.38
C LEU A 29 -7.94 -13.03 22.05
N GLN A 30 -6.74 -13.55 22.28
CA GLN A 30 -6.48 -14.91 22.74
C GLN A 30 -7.17 -15.99 21.86
N MET A 31 -7.20 -15.73 20.54
CA MET A 31 -7.75 -16.64 19.55
C MET A 31 -6.97 -16.57 18.23
N PRO A 32 -6.95 -17.65 17.43
CA PRO A 32 -6.35 -17.62 16.10
C PRO A 32 -7.04 -16.61 15.17
N PHE A 33 -6.25 -15.91 14.34
CA PHE A 33 -6.77 -14.91 13.39
C PHE A 33 -7.76 -15.51 12.39
N GLU A 34 -7.55 -16.74 12.00
CA GLU A 34 -8.39 -17.50 11.05
C GLU A 34 -9.87 -17.52 11.47
N LYS A 35 -10.17 -17.40 12.78
CA LYS A 35 -11.55 -17.33 13.28
C LYS A 35 -12.27 -16.03 12.93
N ILE A 36 -11.53 -14.97 12.66
CA ILE A 36 -12.09 -13.65 12.30
C ILE A 36 -11.73 -13.24 10.88
N GLU A 37 -10.84 -13.96 10.21
CA GLU A 37 -10.26 -13.60 8.91
C GLU A 37 -11.31 -13.24 7.86
N SER A 38 -12.34 -14.06 7.71
CA SER A 38 -13.40 -13.82 6.73
C SER A 38 -14.11 -12.49 6.95
N LYS A 39 -14.46 -12.16 8.20
CA LYS A 39 -15.11 -10.88 8.53
C LYS A 39 -14.13 -9.71 8.40
N PHE A 40 -12.87 -9.92 8.78
CA PHE A 40 -11.81 -8.93 8.63
C PHE A 40 -11.66 -8.53 7.17
N ASN A 41 -11.43 -9.51 6.28
CA ASN A 41 -11.24 -9.28 4.85
C ASN A 41 -12.50 -8.69 4.18
N ALA A 42 -13.69 -9.14 4.56
CA ALA A 42 -14.96 -8.62 4.03
C ALA A 42 -15.19 -7.12 4.31
N ASN A 43 -14.58 -6.57 5.36
CA ASN A 43 -14.77 -5.18 5.76
C ASN A 43 -13.54 -4.28 5.49
N LEU A 44 -12.39 -4.87 5.12
CA LEU A 44 -11.12 -4.14 5.00
C LEU A 44 -11.15 -3.04 3.92
N CYS A 45 -11.76 -3.31 2.77
CA CYS A 45 -11.91 -2.30 1.72
C CYS A 45 -12.72 -1.09 2.20
N SER A 46 -13.81 -1.31 2.97
CA SER A 46 -14.60 -0.22 3.53
C SER A 46 -13.79 0.66 4.49
N LEU A 47 -12.87 0.05 5.24
CA LEU A 47 -11.94 0.78 6.10
C LEU A 47 -10.90 1.57 5.29
N PHE A 48 -10.27 0.95 4.28
CA PHE A 48 -9.31 1.62 3.39
C PHE A 48 -9.94 2.78 2.62
N GLU A 49 -11.20 2.67 2.26
CA GLU A 49 -11.96 3.72 1.57
C GLU A 49 -12.55 4.76 2.53
N SER A 50 -12.29 4.67 3.84
CA SER A 50 -12.87 5.50 4.90
C SER A 50 -14.41 5.59 4.85
N LYS A 51 -15.07 4.54 4.39
CA LYS A 51 -16.53 4.37 4.48
C LYS A 51 -16.96 4.07 5.91
N ILE A 52 -16.05 3.44 6.67
CA ILE A 52 -16.16 3.16 8.10
C ILE A 52 -14.85 3.56 8.80
N ASN A 53 -14.91 3.90 10.08
CA ASN A 53 -13.74 4.12 10.93
C ASN A 53 -13.28 2.80 11.60
N GLU A 54 -12.11 2.80 12.25
CA GLU A 54 -11.57 1.59 12.89
C GLU A 54 -12.49 1.02 13.97
N LYS A 55 -13.23 1.85 14.72
CA LYS A 55 -14.19 1.39 15.72
C LYS A 55 -15.35 0.63 15.07
N GLU A 56 -15.93 1.20 14.02
CA GLU A 56 -17.00 0.56 13.26
C GLU A 56 -16.51 -0.73 12.61
N PHE A 57 -15.30 -0.72 12.05
CA PHE A 57 -14.65 -1.91 11.49
C PHE A 57 -14.56 -3.04 12.53
N TRP A 58 -14.02 -2.76 13.72
CA TRP A 58 -13.90 -3.77 14.76
C TRP A 58 -15.25 -4.25 15.29
N ASN A 59 -16.26 -3.39 15.34
CA ASN A 59 -17.63 -3.80 15.68
C ASN A 59 -18.23 -4.78 14.65
N LEU A 60 -17.93 -4.58 13.35
CA LEU A 60 -18.37 -5.50 12.30
C LEU A 60 -17.62 -6.85 12.36
N VAL A 61 -16.34 -6.83 12.68
CA VAL A 61 -15.50 -8.03 12.76
C VAL A 61 -15.81 -8.85 14.02
N LEU A 62 -15.91 -8.22 15.18
CA LEU A 62 -15.94 -8.88 16.49
C LEU A 62 -17.25 -8.73 17.24
N GLY A 63 -18.16 -7.86 16.81
CA GLY A 63 -19.36 -7.45 17.55
C GLY A 63 -19.15 -6.19 18.38
N SER A 64 -20.26 -5.54 18.80
CA SER A 64 -20.25 -4.25 19.50
C SER A 64 -19.60 -4.30 20.90
N ASP A 65 -19.64 -5.46 21.56
CA ASP A 65 -19.15 -5.62 22.93
C ASP A 65 -17.65 -6.01 23.00
N ASN A 66 -16.96 -5.95 21.85
CA ASN A 66 -15.54 -6.24 21.81
C ASN A 66 -14.72 -5.21 22.62
N LYS A 67 -13.58 -5.68 23.17
CA LYS A 67 -12.66 -4.87 23.99
C LYS A 67 -11.32 -4.66 23.27
N ILE A 68 -11.26 -4.86 21.95
CA ILE A 68 -10.02 -4.64 21.21
C ILE A 68 -9.68 -3.13 21.21
N ASP A 69 -8.41 -2.84 21.27
CA ASP A 69 -7.95 -1.47 21.00
C ASP A 69 -8.24 -1.12 19.53
N HIS A 70 -9.17 -0.21 19.30
CA HIS A 70 -9.58 0.16 17.97
C HIS A 70 -8.42 0.69 17.10
N LYS A 71 -7.35 1.21 17.72
CA LYS A 71 -6.14 1.67 17.06
C LYS A 71 -5.05 0.59 16.93
N ILE A 72 -5.41 -0.69 17.03
CA ILE A 72 -4.43 -1.77 16.97
C ILE A 72 -3.69 -1.80 15.62
N ILE A 73 -4.36 -1.44 14.51
CA ILE A 73 -3.73 -1.41 13.17
C ILE A 73 -2.62 -0.37 13.14
N SER A 74 -2.94 0.89 13.42
CA SER A 74 -1.97 1.99 13.39
C SER A 74 -0.87 1.84 14.46
N LYS A 75 -1.20 1.35 15.66
CA LYS A 75 -0.21 1.07 16.72
C LYS A 75 0.74 -0.06 16.33
N THR A 76 0.23 -1.13 15.71
CA THR A 76 1.09 -2.23 15.24
C THR A 76 1.98 -1.74 14.10
N PHE A 77 1.43 -0.95 13.18
CA PHE A 77 2.20 -0.33 12.11
C PHE A 77 3.36 0.50 12.68
N LEU A 78 3.10 1.44 13.59
CA LEU A 78 4.15 2.26 14.22
C LEU A 78 5.20 1.45 14.98
N LYS A 79 4.80 0.35 15.61
CA LYS A 79 5.67 -0.50 16.43
C LYS A 79 6.57 -1.39 15.59
N MET A 80 6.05 -1.94 14.48
CA MET A 80 6.67 -3.05 13.76
C MET A 80 7.28 -2.63 12.43
N SER A 81 6.78 -1.55 11.81
CA SER A 81 7.28 -1.11 10.51
C SER A 81 8.60 -0.35 10.61
N SER A 82 9.34 -0.34 9.51
CA SER A 82 10.55 0.47 9.36
C SER A 82 10.66 0.95 7.91
N ILE A 83 11.23 2.12 7.69
CA ILE A 83 11.44 2.64 6.34
C ILE A 83 12.52 1.80 5.64
N ASN A 84 12.26 1.38 4.41
CA ASN A 84 13.25 0.76 3.53
C ASN A 84 14.08 1.86 2.84
N TYR A 85 15.03 2.44 3.59
CA TYR A 85 15.81 3.58 3.13
C TYR A 85 16.56 3.33 1.83
N ASP A 86 17.12 2.13 1.64
CA ASP A 86 17.87 1.80 0.42
C ASP A 86 16.96 1.86 -0.82
N PHE A 87 15.78 1.28 -0.73
CA PHE A 87 14.83 1.31 -1.84
C PHE A 87 14.15 2.66 -2.00
N LEU A 88 13.86 3.36 -0.90
CA LEU A 88 13.31 4.72 -0.92
C LEU A 88 14.27 5.70 -1.61
N ASN A 89 15.56 5.68 -1.25
CA ASN A 89 16.57 6.53 -1.87
C ASN A 89 16.75 6.21 -3.37
N PHE A 90 16.71 4.92 -3.72
CA PHE A 90 16.70 4.51 -5.11
C PHE A 90 15.46 5.03 -5.84
N ALA A 91 14.24 4.86 -5.27
CA ALA A 91 13.00 5.37 -5.86
C ALA A 91 13.07 6.90 -6.11
N LYS A 92 13.55 7.66 -5.13
CA LYS A 92 13.72 9.12 -5.26
C LYS A 92 14.74 9.50 -6.34
N SER A 93 15.80 8.71 -6.51
CA SER A 93 16.83 8.95 -7.54
C SER A 93 16.34 8.75 -8.99
N LEU A 94 15.18 8.11 -9.17
CA LEU A 94 14.58 7.90 -10.51
C LEU A 94 13.86 9.14 -11.05
N LYS A 95 13.55 10.10 -10.17
CA LYS A 95 12.89 11.34 -10.57
C LYS A 95 13.83 12.23 -11.38
N THR A 96 13.35 12.66 -12.54
CA THR A 96 14.04 13.59 -13.46
C THR A 96 13.00 14.51 -14.11
N ASP A 97 13.40 15.38 -15.02
CA ASP A 97 12.46 16.20 -15.81
C ASP A 97 11.59 15.34 -16.75
N GLU A 98 12.05 14.14 -17.11
CA GLU A 98 11.35 13.22 -18.01
C GLU A 98 10.63 12.10 -17.29
N ASN A 99 11.03 11.76 -16.05
CA ASN A 99 10.48 10.66 -15.27
C ASN A 99 9.86 11.19 -13.98
N HIS A 100 8.61 10.83 -13.72
CA HIS A 100 7.91 11.15 -12.49
C HIS A 100 7.77 9.93 -11.59
N ILE A 101 7.72 10.19 -10.30
CA ILE A 101 7.48 9.16 -9.30
C ILE A 101 6.21 9.46 -8.51
N GLY A 102 5.50 8.41 -8.11
CA GLY A 102 4.27 8.58 -7.35
C GLY A 102 4.00 7.41 -6.40
N ILE A 103 2.99 7.56 -5.58
CA ILE A 103 2.52 6.58 -4.62
C ILE A 103 1.10 6.17 -4.97
N LEU A 104 0.82 4.86 -4.92
CA LEU A 104 -0.50 4.26 -5.01
C LEU A 104 -0.67 3.23 -3.89
N SER A 105 -1.29 3.61 -2.78
CA SER A 105 -1.31 2.80 -1.56
C SER A 105 -2.67 2.72 -0.89
N ASN A 106 -3.00 1.52 -0.37
CA ASN A 106 -4.12 1.32 0.52
C ASN A 106 -3.71 1.66 1.97
N LEU A 107 -4.32 2.69 2.53
CA LEU A 107 -4.06 3.15 3.89
C LEU A 107 -5.36 3.34 4.65
N THR A 108 -5.40 2.94 5.91
CA THR A 108 -6.48 3.38 6.79
C THR A 108 -6.30 4.87 7.14
N PRO A 109 -7.35 5.60 7.55
CA PRO A 109 -7.22 6.98 7.99
C PRO A 109 -6.13 7.16 9.07
N ASP A 110 -6.11 6.28 10.07
CA ASP A 110 -5.14 6.36 11.17
C ASP A 110 -3.72 5.98 10.72
N THR A 111 -3.57 4.95 9.87
CA THR A 111 -2.24 4.56 9.35
C THR A 111 -1.63 5.65 8.48
N SER A 112 -2.45 6.37 7.69
CA SER A 112 -1.95 7.46 6.85
C SER A 112 -1.27 8.59 7.66
N THR A 113 -1.72 8.84 8.90
CA THR A 113 -1.09 9.82 9.79
C THR A 113 0.24 9.34 10.39
N CYS A 114 0.54 8.06 10.27
CA CYS A 114 1.80 7.47 10.74
C CYS A 114 2.94 7.56 9.70
N ILE A 115 2.62 7.93 8.45
CA ILE A 115 3.61 8.05 7.39
C ILE A 115 4.40 9.36 7.57
N PRO A 116 5.74 9.33 7.69
CA PRO A 116 6.52 10.55 7.80
C PRO A 116 6.40 11.42 6.55
N HIS A 117 6.16 12.73 6.70
CA HIS A 117 6.06 13.66 5.58
C HIS A 117 7.32 13.65 4.71
N SER A 118 8.51 13.58 5.31
CA SER A 118 9.79 13.52 4.60
C SER A 118 9.95 12.34 3.64
N LEU A 119 9.16 11.28 3.84
CA LEU A 119 9.11 10.16 2.88
C LEU A 119 8.45 10.58 1.56
N LEU A 120 7.55 11.56 1.61
CA LEU A 120 6.62 11.92 0.54
C LEU A 120 7.07 13.14 -0.30
N ASP A 121 8.01 13.94 0.22
CA ASP A 121 8.36 15.27 -0.34
C ASP A 121 8.81 15.26 -1.80
N ASP A 122 9.40 14.15 -2.27
CA ASP A 122 9.91 14.03 -3.65
C ASP A 122 8.90 13.45 -4.64
N PHE A 123 7.75 12.91 -4.16
CA PHE A 123 6.79 12.24 -5.03
C PHE A 123 5.83 13.23 -5.68
N ASP A 124 5.67 13.13 -7.01
CA ASP A 124 4.82 14.01 -7.81
C ASP A 124 3.33 13.66 -7.68
N TYR A 125 3.03 12.38 -7.45
CA TYR A 125 1.67 11.86 -7.36
C TYR A 125 1.46 11.10 -6.05
N LEU A 126 0.36 11.41 -5.33
CA LEU A 126 0.00 10.75 -4.09
C LEU A 126 -1.45 10.24 -4.19
N PHE A 127 -1.60 8.94 -4.39
CA PHE A 127 -2.91 8.27 -4.47
C PHE A 127 -3.11 7.38 -3.25
N TYR A 128 -3.88 7.86 -2.30
CA TYR A 128 -4.22 7.12 -1.07
C TYR A 128 -5.68 6.70 -1.08
N SER A 129 -5.94 5.43 -0.80
CA SER A 129 -7.29 4.86 -0.81
C SER A 129 -8.25 5.62 0.10
N ASN A 130 -7.81 5.97 1.32
CA ASN A 130 -8.61 6.69 2.31
C ASN A 130 -9.00 8.11 1.88
N THR A 131 -8.17 8.77 1.05
CA THR A 131 -8.46 10.10 0.49
C THR A 131 -9.36 9.99 -0.75
N LEU A 132 -9.04 9.03 -1.63
CA LEU A 132 -9.76 8.83 -2.88
C LEU A 132 -11.11 8.14 -2.71
N LYS A 133 -11.35 7.47 -1.57
CA LYS A 133 -12.51 6.60 -1.33
C LYS A 133 -12.61 5.44 -2.32
N MET A 134 -11.46 4.98 -2.79
CA MET A 134 -11.26 3.88 -3.72
C MET A 134 -10.05 3.08 -3.27
N SER A 135 -10.08 1.75 -3.39
CA SER A 135 -8.98 0.89 -2.94
C SER A 135 -8.54 -0.11 -3.99
N LYS A 136 -7.27 -0.47 -3.99
CA LYS A 136 -6.73 -1.64 -4.70
C LYS A 136 -7.37 -2.91 -4.08
N PRO A 137 -7.66 -3.96 -4.84
CA PRO A 137 -7.48 -4.12 -6.29
C PRO A 137 -8.68 -3.69 -7.15
N HIS A 138 -9.61 -2.87 -6.66
CA HIS A 138 -10.80 -2.48 -7.41
C HIS A 138 -10.45 -1.60 -8.61
N ALA A 139 -11.15 -1.80 -9.73
CA ALA A 139 -10.89 -1.14 -11.02
C ALA A 139 -10.96 0.40 -10.96
N GLU A 140 -11.78 0.94 -10.05
CA GLU A 140 -12.04 2.38 -9.92
C GLU A 140 -10.77 3.17 -9.61
N ILE A 141 -9.89 2.66 -8.72
CA ILE A 141 -8.68 3.38 -8.32
C ILE A 141 -7.69 3.46 -9.49
N TYR A 142 -7.51 2.38 -10.27
CA TYR A 142 -6.62 2.36 -11.43
C TYR A 142 -7.14 3.27 -12.55
N ARG A 143 -8.45 3.24 -12.81
CA ARG A 143 -9.10 4.16 -13.76
C ARG A 143 -8.91 5.62 -13.34
N HIS A 144 -9.00 5.93 -12.02
CA HIS A 144 -8.76 7.25 -11.50
C HIS A 144 -7.30 7.67 -11.72
N VAL A 145 -6.34 6.79 -11.39
CA VAL A 145 -4.90 7.01 -11.58
C VAL A 145 -4.58 7.32 -13.04
N CYS A 146 -5.05 6.49 -13.99
CA CYS A 146 -4.83 6.69 -15.42
C CYS A 146 -5.42 8.01 -15.95
N ARG A 147 -6.50 8.51 -15.35
CA ARG A 147 -7.07 9.82 -15.74
C ARG A 147 -6.28 11.01 -15.20
N LYS A 148 -5.57 10.82 -14.08
CA LYS A 148 -4.80 11.88 -13.42
C LYS A 148 -3.36 11.97 -13.92
N ILE A 149 -2.80 10.87 -14.37
CA ILE A 149 -1.44 10.83 -14.92
C ILE A 149 -1.52 11.05 -16.43
N PRO A 150 -0.87 12.11 -16.97
CA PRO A 150 -0.92 12.42 -18.40
C PRO A 150 -0.03 11.53 -19.26
N SER A 151 0.56 10.47 -18.69
CA SER A 151 1.38 9.47 -19.40
C SER A 151 0.63 8.16 -19.58
N LYS A 152 0.96 7.45 -20.67
CA LYS A 152 0.52 6.05 -20.88
C LYS A 152 1.56 5.05 -20.38
N ASP A 153 2.81 5.48 -20.20
CA ASP A 153 3.91 4.63 -19.74
C ASP A 153 3.96 4.69 -18.21
N ILE A 154 3.20 3.82 -17.57
CA ILE A 154 3.09 3.72 -16.11
C ILE A 154 3.62 2.36 -15.66
N LEU A 155 4.58 2.36 -14.75
CA LEU A 155 5.05 1.18 -14.05
C LEU A 155 4.51 1.20 -12.61
N PHE A 156 3.87 0.13 -12.17
CA PHE A 156 3.40 -0.02 -10.79
C PHE A 156 4.15 -1.13 -10.06
N ILE A 157 4.62 -0.82 -8.85
CA ILE A 157 5.41 -1.71 -7.99
C ILE A 157 4.64 -1.93 -6.69
N ASP A 158 4.29 -3.17 -6.40
CA ASP A 158 3.47 -3.57 -5.25
C ASP A 158 3.92 -4.96 -4.76
N ASP A 159 3.75 -5.27 -3.49
CA ASP A 159 4.07 -6.57 -2.90
C ASP A 159 2.94 -7.60 -3.02
N LYS A 160 1.74 -7.16 -3.47
CA LYS A 160 0.56 -8.01 -3.64
C LYS A 160 0.26 -8.27 -5.10
N GLN A 161 0.31 -9.55 -5.50
CA GLN A 161 0.08 -9.97 -6.88
C GLN A 161 -1.32 -9.56 -7.38
N GLU A 162 -2.35 -9.62 -6.52
CA GLU A 162 -3.73 -9.23 -6.87
C GLU A 162 -3.84 -7.76 -7.32
N ASN A 163 -3.08 -6.85 -6.68
CA ASN A 163 -3.03 -5.45 -7.06
C ASN A 163 -2.39 -5.25 -8.43
N LEU A 164 -1.32 -6.01 -8.70
CA LEU A 164 -0.61 -5.95 -9.98
C LEU A 164 -1.45 -6.53 -11.12
N ASP A 165 -2.16 -7.62 -10.87
CA ASP A 165 -3.04 -8.23 -11.89
C ASP A 165 -4.21 -7.31 -12.25
N ALA A 166 -4.76 -6.58 -11.27
CA ALA A 166 -5.75 -5.55 -11.53
C ALA A 166 -5.18 -4.34 -12.29
N ALA A 167 -3.93 -3.91 -11.98
CA ALA A 167 -3.26 -2.81 -12.68
C ALA A 167 -3.00 -3.11 -14.16
N LYS A 168 -2.64 -4.35 -14.51
CA LYS A 168 -2.44 -4.80 -15.91
C LYS A 168 -3.68 -4.61 -16.77
N LEU A 169 -4.89 -4.68 -16.21
CA LEU A 169 -6.13 -4.44 -16.93
C LEU A 169 -6.29 -2.98 -17.38
N PHE A 170 -5.41 -2.11 -16.94
CA PHE A 170 -5.34 -0.68 -17.26
C PHE A 170 -4.04 -0.33 -18.01
N ASP A 171 -3.43 -1.31 -18.68
CA ASP A 171 -2.20 -1.16 -19.47
C ASP A 171 -1.00 -0.63 -18.66
N MET A 172 -0.96 -0.88 -17.34
CA MET A 172 0.20 -0.59 -16.52
C MET A 172 1.20 -1.75 -16.60
N ASP A 173 2.48 -1.43 -16.78
CA ASP A 173 3.56 -2.37 -16.48
C ASP A 173 3.63 -2.63 -14.98
N THR A 174 4.05 -3.83 -14.58
CA THR A 174 4.01 -4.21 -13.16
C THR A 174 5.27 -4.93 -12.71
N ILE A 175 5.69 -4.68 -11.47
CA ILE A 175 6.76 -5.43 -10.81
C ILE A 175 6.27 -5.89 -9.44
N LEU A 176 6.29 -7.21 -9.20
CA LEU A 176 6.10 -7.77 -7.87
C LEU A 176 7.35 -7.50 -7.03
N PHE A 177 7.16 -6.77 -5.91
CA PHE A 177 8.24 -6.46 -4.99
C PHE A 177 8.39 -7.59 -3.96
N THR A 178 9.63 -8.00 -3.71
CA THR A 178 9.96 -8.97 -2.66
C THR A 178 11.21 -8.50 -1.92
N LEU A 179 11.14 -8.51 -0.58
CA LEU A 179 12.24 -8.10 0.30
C LEU A 179 13.30 -9.22 0.38
N SER A 180 14.17 -9.32 -0.62
CA SER A 180 15.42 -10.09 -0.52
C SER A 180 16.53 -9.37 -1.26
N ASP A 181 17.77 -9.44 -0.79
CA ASP A 181 18.94 -8.76 -1.40
C ASP A 181 19.14 -9.11 -2.87
N TYR A 182 18.84 -10.36 -3.25
CA TYR A 182 18.90 -10.80 -4.63
C TYR A 182 17.77 -10.16 -5.48
N SER A 183 16.55 -10.10 -4.93
CA SER A 183 15.42 -9.49 -5.61
C SER A 183 15.59 -8.00 -5.81
N ALA A 184 16.20 -7.28 -4.88
CA ALA A 184 16.44 -5.84 -4.99
C ALA A 184 17.22 -5.49 -6.26
N LYS A 185 18.30 -6.19 -6.56
CA LYS A 185 19.10 -5.98 -7.77
C LYS A 185 18.31 -6.27 -9.05
N ILE A 186 17.45 -7.29 -9.03
CA ILE A 186 16.60 -7.64 -10.18
C ILE A 186 15.54 -6.56 -10.38
N ILE A 187 14.93 -6.10 -9.29
CA ILE A 187 13.91 -5.04 -9.33
C ILE A 187 14.51 -3.74 -9.87
N HIS A 188 15.67 -3.31 -9.35
CA HIS A 188 16.38 -2.14 -9.87
C HIS A 188 16.63 -2.27 -11.38
N LYS A 189 17.13 -3.43 -11.85
CA LYS A 189 17.36 -3.66 -13.28
C LYS A 189 16.10 -3.58 -14.12
N LYS A 190 14.97 -4.14 -13.64
CA LYS A 190 13.67 -4.09 -14.33
C LYS A 190 13.18 -2.64 -14.43
N ILE A 191 13.27 -1.86 -13.35
CA ILE A 191 12.89 -0.44 -13.35
C ILE A 191 13.73 0.36 -14.34
N LEU A 192 15.07 0.18 -14.31
CA LEU A 192 15.97 0.87 -15.23
C LEU A 192 15.75 0.45 -16.70
N ASN A 193 15.30 -0.78 -16.97
CA ASN A 193 14.94 -1.21 -18.32
C ASN A 193 13.62 -0.57 -18.79
N PHE A 194 12.63 -0.41 -17.91
CA PHE A 194 11.40 0.32 -18.23
C PHE A 194 11.71 1.78 -18.61
N LEU A 195 12.69 2.42 -17.97
CA LEU A 195 13.06 3.80 -18.22
C LEU A 195 13.89 4.05 -19.50
N LYS A 196 14.37 3.02 -20.17
CA LYS A 196 15.03 3.10 -21.50
C LYS A 196 13.99 3.18 -22.61
#